data_a2ae1e68e31ec1c328262919853b476b
#
_entry.id   a2ae1e68e31ec1c328262919853b476b
#
_cell.length_a   1.000
_cell.length_b   1.000
_cell.length_c   1.000
_cell.angle_alpha   90.00
_cell.angle_beta   90.00
_cell.angle_gamma   90.00
#
_symmetry.space_group_name_H-M   'P 1'
#
loop_
_entity.id
_entity.type
_entity.pdbx_description
1 polymer ?
#
loop_
_entity_poly.entity_id
_entity_poly.type
_entity_poly.pdbx_seq_one_letter_code
_entity_poly.pdbx_strand_id
1 'polypeptide(L)'
;MRALFLMMFIPFGALALGDGAWQGSGVGVMLDHRGVAASSQPLAPPQPVSGRMSLIAWTYVLDGPTPVGLTVKLCSQTNCTSIDGQSGTTRGLTNTDANEPLRFVWEVPGGGSMYPPLRVRSNQVIVNYTR
;
A
#
# COMPACT_ATOMS: atom_id res chain seq x y z
N MET A 1 -15.14 19.55 37.94
CA MET A 1 -15.68 19.22 37.13
C MET A 1 -14.99 18.99 35.98
N ARG A 2 -14.64 19.57 35.43
CA ARG A 2 -14.06 19.49 34.35
C ARG A 2 -12.91 18.65 34.30
N ALA A 3 -12.33 18.44 35.19
CA ALA A 3 -11.15 17.74 35.16
C ALA A 3 -11.26 16.39 34.66
N LEU A 4 -12.36 15.88 34.72
CA LEU A 4 -12.48 14.60 34.43
C LEU A 4 -12.23 14.28 33.03
N PHE A 5 -12.46 15.15 32.12
CA PHE A 5 -12.30 14.71 30.85
C PHE A 5 -10.93 14.41 30.51
N LEU A 6 -10.06 14.82 31.19
CA LEU A 6 -8.77 14.57 30.88
C LEU A 6 -8.40 13.19 30.76
N MET A 7 -8.98 12.40 31.50
CA MET A 7 -8.61 11.11 31.52
C MET A 7 -8.79 10.42 30.29
N MET A 8 -9.58 10.85 29.49
CA MET A 8 -9.83 10.17 28.33
C MET A 8 -8.68 9.94 27.48
N PHE A 9 -7.74 10.75 27.53
CA PHE A 9 -6.65 10.60 26.69
C PHE A 9 -5.77 9.49 27.02
N ILE A 10 -5.73 9.17 28.21
CA ILE A 10 -4.83 8.22 28.65
C ILE A 10 -4.88 6.93 27.95
N PRO A 11 -5.99 6.43 27.63
CA PRO A 11 -6.08 5.14 27.03
C PRO A 11 -5.26 4.99 25.77
N PHE A 12 -5.07 6.06 25.11
CA PHE A 12 -4.31 5.97 23.93
C PHE A 12 -2.92 5.58 24.15
N GLY A 13 -2.33 6.06 25.15
CA GLY A 13 -0.98 5.75 25.39
C GLY A 13 -0.78 4.28 25.54
N ALA A 14 -1.71 3.64 26.14
CA ALA A 14 -1.59 2.25 26.37
C ALA A 14 -1.60 1.49 25.07
N LEU A 15 -2.33 1.96 24.12
CA LEU A 15 -2.46 1.27 22.90
C LEU A 15 -1.19 1.29 22.09
N ALA A 16 -0.35 2.20 22.36
CA ALA A 16 0.84 2.31 21.58
C ALA A 16 1.84 1.23 21.85
N LEU A 17 1.62 0.42 22.87
CA LEU A 17 2.56 -0.59 23.22
C LEU A 17 2.64 -1.65 22.13
N GLY A 18 3.74 -1.77 21.48
CA GLY A 18 4.01 -2.85 20.58
C GLY A 18 3.44 -2.76 19.17
N ASP A 19 2.41 -1.97 19.02
CA ASP A 19 1.73 -1.91 17.73
C ASP A 19 1.79 -0.52 17.14
N GLY A 20 1.65 -0.45 15.84
CA GLY A 20 1.64 0.83 15.18
C GLY A 20 1.13 0.73 13.76
N ALA A 21 1.10 1.86 13.09
CA ALA A 21 0.73 1.93 11.69
C ALA A 21 1.40 3.12 11.04
N TRP A 22 1.73 2.96 9.75
CA TRP A 22 2.19 4.09 8.97
C TRP A 22 1.44 4.12 7.65
N GLN A 23 1.45 5.27 7.02
CA GLN A 23 0.74 5.49 5.79
C GLN A 23 1.69 6.12 4.78
N GLY A 24 1.63 5.66 3.55
CA GLY A 24 2.38 6.26 2.46
C GLY A 24 1.50 6.39 1.24
N SER A 25 1.69 7.43 0.46
CA SER A 25 0.91 7.66 -0.73
C SER A 25 1.74 8.32 -1.80
N GLY A 26 1.30 8.16 -3.03
CA GLY A 26 1.99 8.73 -4.17
C GLY A 26 1.05 8.93 -5.33
N VAL A 27 1.60 9.47 -6.39
CA VAL A 27 0.88 9.69 -7.62
C VAL A 27 1.52 8.88 -8.73
N GLY A 28 0.74 8.61 -9.66
CA GLY A 28 0.84 8.11 -10.91
C GLY A 28 1.88 7.23 -11.49
N VAL A 29 1.52 6.26 -12.22
CA VAL A 29 2.30 5.65 -13.27
C VAL A 29 1.39 5.52 -14.45
N MET A 30 1.97 5.22 -15.60
CA MET A 30 1.20 4.99 -16.80
C MET A 30 1.70 3.71 -17.47
N LEU A 31 0.76 2.86 -17.90
CA LEU A 31 1.08 1.68 -18.66
C LEU A 31 0.65 1.95 -20.10
N ASP A 32 1.56 1.84 -21.02
CA ASP A 32 1.27 2.03 -22.44
C ASP A 32 1.62 0.83 -23.28
N HIS A 33 2.13 -0.25 -22.68
CA HIS A 33 2.43 -1.49 -23.38
C HIS A 33 2.00 -2.69 -22.54
N ARG A 34 1.39 -3.68 -23.21
CA ARG A 34 1.08 -4.94 -22.55
C ARG A 34 2.35 -5.72 -22.35
N GLY A 35 2.41 -6.45 -21.25
CA GLY A 35 3.59 -7.25 -20.94
C GLY A 35 4.72 -6.50 -20.30
N VAL A 36 4.56 -5.19 -20.11
CA VAL A 36 5.58 -4.38 -19.44
C VAL A 36 5.01 -3.86 -18.13
N ALA A 37 5.62 -4.26 -17.03
CA ALA A 37 5.15 -3.85 -15.72
C ALA A 37 5.57 -2.42 -15.41
N ALA A 38 4.75 -1.73 -14.64
CA ALA A 38 5.08 -0.39 -14.14
C ALA A 38 4.93 -0.39 -12.64
N SER A 39 5.87 0.22 -11.94
CA SER A 39 5.88 0.26 -10.48
C SER A 39 5.65 1.68 -9.98
N SER A 40 4.95 1.78 -8.86
CA SER A 40 4.85 3.06 -8.17
C SER A 40 6.22 3.45 -7.61
N GLN A 41 6.33 4.69 -7.18
CA GLN A 41 7.47 5.07 -6.37
C GLN A 41 7.39 4.36 -5.05
N PRO A 42 8.51 4.18 -4.34
CA PRO A 42 8.47 3.54 -3.03
C PRO A 42 7.61 4.35 -2.06
N LEU A 43 6.74 3.66 -1.35
CA LEU A 43 5.94 4.26 -0.29
C LEU A 43 6.57 3.83 1.01
N ALA A 44 7.06 4.77 1.78
CA ALA A 44 7.87 4.49 2.97
C ALA A 44 7.28 5.15 4.20
N PRO A 45 7.59 4.62 5.39
CA PRO A 45 7.13 5.28 6.60
C PRO A 45 7.77 6.66 6.71
N PRO A 46 7.01 7.66 7.16
CA PRO A 46 7.55 9.02 7.27
C PRO A 46 8.70 9.13 8.27
N GLN A 47 8.75 8.21 9.20
CA GLN A 47 9.84 8.12 10.15
C GLN A 47 10.17 6.65 10.35
N PRO A 48 11.40 6.31 10.71
CA PRO A 48 11.76 4.91 10.90
C PRO A 48 10.87 4.25 11.94
N VAL A 49 10.47 3.01 11.64
CA VAL A 49 9.66 2.22 12.56
C VAL A 49 10.35 0.88 12.77
N SER A 50 9.99 0.20 13.83
CA SER A 50 10.48 -1.15 14.08
C SER A 50 9.33 -2.08 14.32
N GLY A 51 9.46 -3.30 13.86
CA GLY A 51 8.45 -4.32 14.02
C GLY A 51 8.26 -5.08 12.74
N ARG A 52 7.18 -5.83 12.70
CA ARG A 52 6.84 -6.68 11.55
C ARG A 52 5.48 -6.31 11.02
N MET A 53 5.34 -6.29 9.71
CA MET A 53 4.06 -6.00 9.09
C MET A 53 3.04 -7.04 9.47
N SER A 54 1.80 -6.62 9.65
CA SER A 54 0.69 -7.53 9.88
C SER A 54 -0.35 -7.34 8.77
N LEU A 55 -1.28 -6.42 8.92
CA LEU A 55 -2.31 -6.19 7.93
C LEU A 55 -2.02 -4.92 7.16
N ILE A 56 -2.13 -4.98 5.85
CA ILE A 56 -1.93 -3.81 5.01
C ILE A 56 -3.22 -3.51 4.28
N ALA A 57 -3.66 -2.26 4.34
CA ALA A 57 -4.77 -1.78 3.53
C ALA A 57 -4.20 -1.00 2.35
N TRP A 58 -4.78 -1.18 1.19
CA TRP A 58 -4.33 -0.46 0.01
C TRP A 58 -5.49 0.17 -0.72
N THR A 59 -5.17 1.20 -1.49
CA THR A 59 -6.10 1.74 -2.47
C THR A 59 -5.30 2.37 -3.61
N TYR A 60 -5.84 2.30 -4.80
CA TYR A 60 -5.31 3.07 -5.92
C TYR A 60 -6.48 3.48 -6.79
N VAL A 61 -6.28 4.52 -7.56
CA VAL A 61 -7.32 5.08 -8.41
C VAL A 61 -6.84 5.07 -9.85
N LEU A 62 -7.62 4.49 -10.72
CA LEU A 62 -7.33 4.47 -12.14
C LEU A 62 -8.12 5.55 -12.85
N ASP A 63 -7.54 6.12 -13.89
CA ASP A 63 -8.26 7.00 -14.79
C ASP A 63 -8.87 6.12 -15.86
N GLY A 64 -10.14 5.88 -15.78
CA GLY A 64 -10.83 5.05 -16.75
C GLY A 64 -11.10 3.63 -16.27
N PRO A 65 -11.67 2.81 -17.10
CA PRO A 65 -12.03 1.46 -16.70
C PRO A 65 -10.83 0.56 -16.53
N THR A 66 -10.99 -0.45 -15.69
CA THR A 66 -9.94 -1.44 -15.45
C THR A 66 -9.74 -2.28 -16.71
N PRO A 67 -8.51 -2.37 -17.23
CA PRO A 67 -8.26 -3.21 -18.39
C PRO A 67 -8.45 -4.69 -18.04
N VAL A 68 -8.90 -5.45 -19.03
CA VAL A 68 -9.05 -6.89 -18.85
C VAL A 68 -7.67 -7.49 -18.63
N GLY A 69 -7.56 -8.33 -17.64
CA GLY A 69 -6.31 -9.02 -17.36
C GLY A 69 -5.32 -8.26 -16.52
N LEU A 70 -5.66 -7.07 -16.05
CA LEU A 70 -4.76 -6.31 -15.19
C LEU A 70 -4.40 -7.13 -13.96
N THR A 71 -3.11 -7.24 -13.68
CA THR A 71 -2.62 -7.86 -12.46
C THR A 71 -1.89 -6.81 -11.65
N VAL A 72 -2.05 -6.88 -10.34
CA VAL A 72 -1.44 -5.91 -9.43
C VAL A 72 -0.80 -6.66 -8.28
N LYS A 73 0.39 -6.25 -7.93
CA LYS A 73 1.10 -6.79 -6.78
C LYS A 73 1.52 -5.66 -5.86
N LEU A 74 1.64 -5.98 -4.60
CA LEU A 74 2.21 -5.08 -3.62
C LEU A 74 3.51 -5.73 -3.17
N CYS A 75 4.62 -5.02 -3.32
CA CYS A 75 5.94 -5.58 -3.10
C CYS A 75 6.72 -4.80 -2.06
N SER A 76 7.41 -5.54 -1.18
CA SER A 76 8.45 -4.98 -0.34
C SER A 76 9.77 -5.18 -1.07
N GLN A 77 10.87 -4.95 -0.40
CA GLN A 77 12.18 -5.20 -1.00
C GLN A 77 12.46 -6.69 -1.16
N THR A 78 11.79 -7.51 -0.38
CA THR A 78 12.08 -8.94 -0.35
C THR A 78 10.94 -9.82 -0.84
N ASN A 79 9.71 -9.35 -0.76
CA ASN A 79 8.53 -10.17 -1.08
C ASN A 79 7.47 -9.39 -1.80
N CYS A 80 6.67 -10.11 -2.58
CA CYS A 80 5.49 -9.54 -3.23
C CYS A 80 4.26 -10.36 -2.90
N THR A 81 3.11 -9.74 -2.92
CA THR A 81 1.83 -10.43 -2.78
C THR A 81 0.88 -9.89 -3.85
N SER A 82 0.08 -10.77 -4.41
CA SER A 82 -0.94 -10.36 -5.38
C SER A 82 -2.11 -9.74 -4.64
N ILE A 83 -2.68 -8.71 -5.22
CA ILE A 83 -3.85 -8.04 -4.64
C ILE A 83 -4.92 -7.90 -5.72
N ASP A 84 -6.17 -7.87 -5.28
CA ASP A 84 -7.33 -7.80 -6.16
C ASP A 84 -8.11 -6.54 -5.92
N GLY A 85 -8.48 -5.87 -6.99
CA GLY A 85 -9.31 -4.66 -6.90
C GLY A 85 -8.53 -3.42 -6.53
N GLN A 86 -9.22 -2.30 -6.57
CA GLN A 86 -8.59 -1.00 -6.34
C GLN A 86 -8.47 -0.67 -4.85
N SER A 87 -9.07 -1.44 -3.99
CA SER A 87 -8.92 -1.27 -2.54
C SER A 87 -9.16 -2.58 -1.83
N GLY A 88 -8.58 -2.74 -0.67
CA GLY A 88 -8.75 -3.95 0.13
C GLY A 88 -7.69 -4.04 1.20
N THR A 89 -7.57 -5.23 1.77
CA THR A 89 -6.56 -5.51 2.78
C THR A 89 -5.88 -6.83 2.44
N THR A 90 -4.65 -6.98 2.90
CA THR A 90 -3.89 -8.20 2.68
C THR A 90 -3.00 -8.52 3.87
N ARG A 91 -2.79 -9.80 4.11
CA ARG A 91 -1.82 -10.27 5.07
C ARG A 91 -0.64 -10.96 4.38
N GLY A 92 -0.55 -10.79 3.06
CA GLY A 92 0.46 -11.48 2.27
C GLY A 92 1.89 -11.05 2.51
N LEU A 93 2.09 -9.93 3.21
CA LEU A 93 3.43 -9.47 3.56
C LEU A 93 3.69 -9.57 5.06
N THR A 94 2.93 -10.42 5.76
CA THR A 94 3.09 -10.64 7.19
C THR A 94 4.53 -11.04 7.50
N ASN A 95 5.04 -10.50 8.59
CA ASN A 95 6.41 -10.72 9.06
C ASN A 95 7.50 -10.04 8.24
N THR A 96 7.16 -9.26 7.25
CA THR A 96 8.12 -8.39 6.59
C THR A 96 8.49 -7.26 7.56
N ASP A 97 9.73 -6.81 7.51
CA ASP A 97 10.18 -5.72 8.37
C ASP A 97 9.29 -4.50 8.12
N ALA A 98 8.75 -3.93 9.17
CA ALA A 98 7.80 -2.84 9.06
C ALA A 98 8.40 -1.57 8.45
N ASN A 99 9.70 -1.43 8.48
CA ASN A 99 10.37 -0.26 7.94
C ASN A 99 10.65 -0.36 6.45
N GLU A 100 10.37 -1.49 5.80
CA GLU A 100 10.62 -1.62 4.37
C GLU A 100 9.65 -0.79 3.57
N PRO A 101 10.11 -0.08 2.55
CA PRO A 101 9.19 0.60 1.66
C PRO A 101 8.42 -0.41 0.82
N LEU A 102 7.22 -0.03 0.42
CA LEU A 102 6.38 -0.85 -0.45
C LEU A 102 6.17 -0.14 -1.77
N ARG A 103 5.89 -0.90 -2.80
CA ARG A 103 5.50 -0.33 -4.08
C ARG A 103 4.45 -1.23 -4.72
N PHE A 104 3.58 -0.61 -5.47
CA PHE A 104 2.63 -1.32 -6.31
C PHE A 104 3.31 -1.65 -7.63
N VAL A 105 2.93 -2.79 -8.20
CA VAL A 105 3.39 -3.17 -9.54
C VAL A 105 2.16 -3.55 -10.34
N TRP A 106 1.92 -2.86 -11.45
CA TRP A 106 0.78 -3.11 -12.33
C TRP A 106 1.28 -3.67 -13.64
N GLU A 107 0.55 -4.62 -14.18
CA GLU A 107 0.90 -5.21 -15.47
C GLU A 107 -0.36 -5.72 -16.17
N VAL A 108 -0.44 -5.52 -17.47
CA VAL A 108 -1.48 -6.12 -18.30
C VAL A 108 -0.78 -7.13 -19.20
N PRO A 109 -1.12 -8.42 -19.11
CA PRO A 109 -0.40 -9.44 -19.88
C PRO A 109 -0.61 -9.28 -21.37
N GLY A 110 0.31 -9.83 -22.14
CA GLY A 110 0.25 -9.81 -23.59
C GLY A 110 1.38 -9.01 -24.19
N GLY A 111 1.17 -8.49 -25.37
CA GLY A 111 2.15 -7.68 -26.06
C GLY A 111 1.47 -6.56 -26.81
N GLY A 112 2.26 -5.60 -27.23
CA GLY A 112 1.77 -4.49 -28.03
C GLY A 112 1.37 -3.28 -27.21
N SER A 113 1.02 -2.22 -27.91
CA SER A 113 0.66 -0.95 -27.28
C SER A 113 -0.73 -1.02 -26.65
N MET A 114 -0.90 -0.26 -25.59
CA MET A 114 -2.23 -0.04 -25.00
C MET A 114 -2.73 1.32 -25.41
N TYR A 115 -3.92 1.34 -25.99
CA TYR A 115 -4.50 2.61 -26.40
C TYR A 115 -5.99 2.61 -26.04
N PRO A 116 -6.44 3.52 -25.19
CA PRO A 116 -5.61 4.51 -24.50
C PRO A 116 -4.74 3.85 -23.43
N PRO A 117 -3.65 4.51 -23.05
CA PRO A 117 -2.81 3.96 -21.99
C PRO A 117 -3.57 3.97 -20.66
N LEU A 118 -3.19 3.07 -19.77
CA LEU A 118 -3.76 3.04 -18.43
C LEU A 118 -2.99 4.00 -17.54
N ARG A 119 -3.70 4.94 -16.93
CA ARG A 119 -3.06 5.86 -16.00
C ARG A 119 -3.53 5.56 -14.58
N VAL A 120 -2.58 5.40 -13.67
CA VAL A 120 -2.88 5.27 -12.25
C VAL A 120 -2.76 6.66 -11.64
N ARG A 121 -3.86 7.21 -11.16
CA ARG A 121 -3.89 8.58 -10.66
C ARG A 121 -3.22 8.71 -9.31
N SER A 122 -3.49 7.78 -8.42
CA SER A 122 -2.95 7.83 -7.07
C SER A 122 -2.87 6.44 -6.49
N ASN A 123 -2.06 6.29 -5.46
CA ASN A 123 -1.93 5.03 -4.75
C ASN A 123 -1.55 5.30 -3.30
N GLN A 124 -1.94 4.39 -2.42
CA GLN A 124 -1.77 4.58 -0.99
C GLN A 124 -1.74 3.24 -0.28
N VAL A 125 -0.94 3.15 0.76
CA VAL A 125 -0.96 1.99 1.67
C VAL A 125 -1.06 2.49 3.11
N ILE A 126 -1.71 1.68 3.93
CA ILE A 126 -1.69 1.83 5.37
C ILE A 126 -1.14 0.52 5.90
N VAL A 127 0.01 0.57 6.53
CA VAL A 127 0.72 -0.61 6.99
C VAL A 127 0.59 -0.71 8.49
N ASN A 128 -0.11 -1.73 8.97
CA ASN A 128 -0.18 -2.02 10.39
C ASN A 128 0.95 -2.96 10.74
N TYR A 129 1.58 -2.75 11.89
CA TYR A 129 2.69 -3.58 12.30
C TYR A 129 2.68 -3.81 13.79
N THR A 130 3.37 -4.86 14.22
CA THR A 130 3.54 -5.18 15.63
C THR A 130 5.03 -5.25 15.94
N ARG A 131 5.38 -4.94 17.16
CA ARG A 131 6.77 -5.01 17.60
C ARG A 131 7.08 -6.33 18.25
#